data_72a80fe97d72fff3dadcd7671d77b46d
#
_entry.id   72a80fe97d72fff3dadcd7671d77b46d
#
_cell.length_a   1.000
_cell.length_b   1.000
_cell.length_c   1.000
_cell.angle_alpha   90.00
_cell.angle_beta   90.00
_cell.angle_gamma   90.00
#
_symmetry.space_group_name_H-M   'P 1'
#
loop_
_entity.id
_entity.type
_entity.pdbx_description
1 polymer ?
#
loop_
_entity_poly.entity_id
_entity_poly.type
_entity_poly.pdbx_seq_one_letter_code
_entity_poly.pdbx_strand_id
1 'polypeptide(L)'
;MKSYTILRNLYGSLTNNINTANLTLGDQIINDSYRAICSMKDWPFLERVRTKTTTASTQAVELPYDCDQVREISVIPYGSTSRYVPRLSPSAEHWDKLNLSTFTSDIPEWYFVRAGQLLLWPTPATTGNTIYITQKCKVIDLSIADITTTTISAIANGATAMTVSAGLTVQMAGFWIRPTFSTTANTGDGMWYEISAVSSATACALVRAYGGTTIAAGSAASTISQMPLLPEAFHEIPVKRAVSQYWAQQGEGARALIYERQYKDDLLQLIKNWSAPTTSMVIDSGRDDNIINPNLTINI
;
A
#
# COMPACT_ATOMS: atom_id res chain seq x y z
N MET A 1 8.04 8.93 -10.06
CA MET A 1 6.74 8.23 -9.85
C MET A 1 5.74 8.66 -10.92
N LYS A 2 4.91 7.75 -11.42
CA LYS A 2 3.92 8.02 -12.47
C LYS A 2 2.52 7.77 -11.94
N SER A 3 1.70 8.83 -11.95
CA SER A 3 0.29 8.75 -11.56
C SER A 3 -0.55 8.07 -12.65
N TYR A 4 -1.77 7.67 -12.28
CA TYR A 4 -2.74 7.15 -13.24
C TYR A 4 -2.94 8.10 -14.44
N THR A 5 -3.07 9.40 -14.20
CA THR A 5 -3.21 10.40 -15.26
C THR A 5 -2.03 10.38 -16.24
N ILE A 6 -0.80 10.28 -15.72
CA ILE A 6 0.41 10.20 -16.56
C ILE A 6 0.42 8.89 -17.36
N LEU A 7 0.06 7.76 -16.76
CA LEU A 7 0.03 6.46 -17.44
C LEU A 7 -1.03 6.42 -18.53
N ARG A 8 -2.22 6.98 -18.29
CA ARG A 8 -3.29 7.11 -19.26
C ARG A 8 -2.89 7.99 -20.44
N ASN A 9 -2.25 9.13 -20.17
CA ASN A 9 -1.75 10.02 -21.22
C ASN A 9 -0.63 9.37 -22.03
N LEU A 10 0.25 8.60 -21.38
CA LEU A 10 1.30 7.82 -22.06
C LEU A 10 0.68 6.80 -23.02
N TYR A 11 -0.35 6.06 -22.59
CA TYR A 11 -1.09 5.14 -23.46
C TYR A 11 -1.66 5.86 -24.69
N GLY A 12 -2.38 6.98 -24.51
CA GLY A 12 -2.91 7.79 -25.60
C GLY A 12 -1.85 8.29 -26.59
N SER A 13 -0.71 8.71 -26.07
CA SER A 13 0.43 9.14 -26.88
C SER A 13 1.05 8.00 -27.69
N LEU A 14 1.27 6.84 -27.08
CA LEU A 14 1.89 5.68 -27.73
C LEU A 14 0.97 5.01 -28.76
N THR A 15 -0.35 5.12 -28.58
CA THR A 15 -1.35 4.64 -29.56
C THR A 15 -1.69 5.69 -30.62
N ASN A 16 -1.20 6.93 -30.45
CA ASN A 16 -1.57 8.09 -31.27
C ASN A 16 -3.09 8.28 -31.37
N ASN A 17 -3.81 7.94 -30.31
CA ASN A 17 -5.27 7.99 -30.26
C ASN A 17 -5.73 8.39 -28.85
N ILE A 18 -6.16 9.64 -28.72
CA ILE A 18 -6.59 10.25 -27.45
C ILE A 18 -8.11 10.34 -27.31
N ASN A 19 -8.88 9.70 -28.19
CA ASN A 19 -10.34 9.72 -28.03
C ASN A 19 -10.77 8.95 -26.78
N THR A 20 -11.91 9.35 -26.21
CA THR A 20 -12.40 8.82 -24.94
C THR A 20 -12.62 7.30 -24.98
N ALA A 21 -13.12 6.76 -26.10
CA ALA A 21 -13.38 5.32 -26.21
C ALA A 21 -12.07 4.50 -26.16
N ASN A 22 -11.02 4.95 -26.87
CA ASN A 22 -9.71 4.32 -26.81
C ASN A 22 -9.08 4.43 -25.43
N LEU A 23 -9.17 5.60 -24.80
CA LEU A 23 -8.63 5.79 -23.45
C LEU A 23 -9.35 4.91 -22.42
N THR A 24 -10.65 4.75 -22.53
CA THR A 24 -11.44 3.85 -21.66
C THR A 24 -11.05 2.40 -21.85
N LEU A 25 -10.84 1.95 -23.09
CA LEU A 25 -10.31 0.61 -23.36
C LEU A 25 -8.91 0.43 -22.79
N GLY A 26 -8.05 1.44 -22.96
CA GLY A 26 -6.71 1.46 -22.38
C GLY A 26 -6.74 1.34 -20.87
N ASP A 27 -7.61 2.07 -20.19
CA ASP A 27 -7.79 2.01 -18.74
C ASP A 27 -8.14 0.59 -18.26
N GLN A 28 -9.04 -0.10 -18.97
CA GLN A 28 -9.40 -1.48 -18.65
C GLN A 28 -8.21 -2.43 -18.79
N ILE A 29 -7.49 -2.36 -19.90
CA ILE A 29 -6.35 -3.25 -20.16
C ILE A 29 -5.17 -2.94 -19.22
N ILE A 30 -4.94 -1.67 -18.90
CA ILE A 30 -3.94 -1.25 -17.91
C ILE A 30 -4.27 -1.87 -16.55
N ASN A 31 -5.51 -1.78 -16.10
CA ASN A 31 -5.96 -2.32 -14.82
C ASN A 31 -5.90 -3.85 -14.78
N ASP A 32 -6.33 -4.52 -15.85
CA ASP A 32 -6.23 -5.98 -15.96
C ASP A 32 -4.78 -6.44 -15.90
N SER A 33 -3.89 -5.76 -16.60
CA SER A 33 -2.45 -6.03 -16.58
C SER A 33 -1.85 -5.78 -15.21
N TYR A 34 -2.23 -4.68 -14.57
CA TYR A 34 -1.76 -4.32 -13.23
C TYR A 34 -2.18 -5.37 -12.20
N ARG A 35 -3.46 -5.76 -12.19
CA ARG A 35 -3.97 -6.84 -11.32
C ARG A 35 -3.27 -8.17 -11.59
N ALA A 36 -3.08 -8.53 -12.87
CA ALA A 36 -2.38 -9.76 -13.25
C ALA A 36 -0.95 -9.79 -12.70
N ILE A 37 -0.18 -8.69 -12.83
CA ILE A 37 1.17 -8.60 -12.30
C ILE A 37 1.17 -8.75 -10.78
N CYS A 38 0.31 -8.02 -10.08
CA CYS A 38 0.22 -8.05 -8.62
C CYS A 38 -0.24 -9.41 -8.06
N SER A 39 -1.01 -10.20 -8.84
CA SER A 39 -1.49 -11.52 -8.43
C SER A 39 -0.54 -12.68 -8.77
N MET A 40 0.50 -12.44 -9.60
CA MET A 40 1.41 -13.51 -10.04
C MET A 40 2.13 -14.21 -8.89
N LYS A 41 2.41 -13.47 -7.82
CA LYS A 41 3.05 -14.00 -6.63
C LYS A 41 2.91 -13.04 -5.45
N ASP A 42 3.41 -13.46 -4.30
CA ASP A 42 3.47 -12.65 -3.09
C ASP A 42 4.64 -11.67 -3.18
N TRP A 43 4.33 -10.44 -3.56
CA TRP A 43 5.33 -9.42 -3.80
C TRP A 43 5.64 -8.64 -2.51
N PRO A 44 6.94 -8.45 -2.14
CA PRO A 44 7.31 -7.65 -0.99
C PRO A 44 6.83 -6.20 -1.06
N PHE A 45 6.72 -5.63 -2.27
CA PHE A 45 6.26 -4.26 -2.44
C PHE A 45 4.74 -4.07 -2.21
N LEU A 46 3.96 -5.16 -2.09
CA LEU A 46 2.56 -5.12 -1.66
C LEU A 46 2.41 -5.17 -0.15
N GLU A 47 3.48 -5.37 0.59
CA GLU A 47 3.43 -5.41 2.05
C GLU A 47 3.53 -4.00 2.64
N ARG A 48 2.67 -3.71 3.60
CA ARG A 48 2.64 -2.45 4.34
C ARG A 48 2.38 -2.70 5.82
N VAL A 49 2.93 -1.84 6.64
CA VAL A 49 2.60 -1.78 8.06
C VAL A 49 1.67 -0.57 8.27
N ARG A 50 0.51 -0.83 8.85
CA ARG A 50 -0.46 0.21 9.22
C ARG A 50 -0.67 0.20 10.72
N THR A 51 -1.00 1.36 11.28
CA THR A 51 -1.28 1.50 12.71
C THR A 51 -2.75 1.80 12.94
N LYS A 52 -3.30 1.19 13.98
CA LYS A 52 -4.64 1.46 14.53
C LYS A 52 -4.55 1.59 16.03
N THR A 53 -5.57 2.15 16.64
CA THR A 53 -5.69 2.26 18.10
C THR A 53 -6.91 1.51 18.60
N THR A 54 -6.83 0.96 19.81
CA THR A 54 -7.96 0.31 20.46
C THR A 54 -8.88 1.33 21.12
N THR A 55 -10.14 0.92 21.29
CA THR A 55 -11.10 1.58 22.20
C THR A 55 -11.39 0.65 23.36
N ALA A 56 -11.42 1.16 24.58
CA ALA A 56 -11.71 0.36 25.77
C ALA A 56 -13.04 -0.39 25.63
N SER A 57 -13.08 -1.61 26.13
CA SER A 57 -14.25 -2.49 26.09
C SER A 57 -14.78 -2.80 24.66
N THR A 58 -14.00 -2.51 23.63
CA THR A 58 -14.34 -2.79 22.24
C THR A 58 -13.37 -3.83 21.69
N GLN A 59 -13.87 -5.02 21.37
CA GLN A 59 -13.08 -6.12 20.87
C GLN A 59 -12.66 -5.90 19.40
N ALA A 60 -13.54 -5.29 18.61
CA ALA A 60 -13.35 -5.12 17.17
C ALA A 60 -12.62 -3.82 16.83
N VAL A 61 -11.66 -3.91 15.93
CA VAL A 61 -10.96 -2.77 15.32
C VAL A 61 -11.11 -2.88 13.81
N GLU A 62 -11.57 -1.84 13.16
CA GLU A 62 -11.69 -1.83 11.70
C GLU A 62 -10.31 -1.93 11.05
N LEU A 63 -10.18 -2.85 10.09
CA LEU A 63 -8.97 -2.97 9.28
C LEU A 63 -8.78 -1.70 8.41
N PRO A 64 -7.53 -1.38 8.06
CA PRO A 64 -7.26 -0.34 7.08
C PRO A 64 -7.99 -0.61 5.75
N TYR A 65 -8.47 0.45 5.08
CA TYR A 65 -9.22 0.32 3.83
C TYR A 65 -8.44 -0.40 2.73
N ASP A 66 -7.12 -0.22 2.72
CA ASP A 66 -6.18 -0.84 1.78
C ASP A 66 -5.73 -2.26 2.17
N CYS A 67 -6.34 -2.86 3.19
CA CYS A 67 -6.00 -4.21 3.63
C CYS A 67 -6.70 -5.28 2.78
N ASP A 68 -5.92 -6.15 2.16
CA ASP A 68 -6.40 -7.37 1.52
C ASP A 68 -6.28 -8.57 2.46
N GLN A 69 -5.10 -8.74 3.05
CA GLN A 69 -4.80 -9.83 3.96
C GLN A 69 -3.92 -9.37 5.11
N VAL A 70 -4.29 -9.69 6.33
CA VAL A 70 -3.46 -9.51 7.52
C VAL A 70 -2.41 -10.62 7.55
N ARG A 71 -1.13 -10.25 7.66
CA ARG A 71 0.00 -11.18 7.78
C ARG A 71 0.36 -11.42 9.24
N GLU A 72 0.52 -10.33 9.96
CA GLU A 72 0.93 -10.34 11.36
C GLU A 72 0.35 -9.11 12.06
N ILE A 73 0.10 -9.24 13.33
CA ILE A 73 -0.22 -8.09 14.18
C ILE A 73 0.68 -8.07 15.41
N SER A 74 0.88 -6.86 15.92
CA SER A 74 1.51 -6.68 17.22
C SER A 74 0.89 -5.47 17.92
N VAL A 75 0.86 -5.50 19.22
CA VAL A 75 0.20 -4.51 20.06
C VAL A 75 1.15 -3.95 21.08
N ILE A 76 1.18 -2.64 21.22
CA ILE A 76 1.85 -1.93 22.30
C ILE A 76 0.77 -1.34 23.20
N PRO A 77 0.61 -1.81 24.45
CA PRO A 77 -0.32 -1.26 25.40
C PRO A 77 -0.07 0.22 25.68
N TYR A 78 -1.12 0.97 25.94
CA TYR A 78 -1.03 2.38 26.28
C TYR A 78 -0.11 2.62 27.48
N GLY A 79 0.81 3.56 27.34
CA GLY A 79 1.84 3.84 28.37
C GLY A 79 2.96 2.82 28.50
N SER A 80 2.98 1.77 27.66
CA SER A 80 4.04 0.76 27.61
C SER A 80 4.96 0.97 26.40
N THR A 81 6.19 0.46 26.49
CA THR A 81 7.12 0.33 25.36
C THR A 81 7.26 -1.12 24.88
N SER A 82 6.68 -2.06 25.63
CA SER A 82 6.75 -3.49 25.29
C SER A 82 5.79 -3.84 24.18
N ARG A 83 6.25 -4.61 23.21
CA ARG A 83 5.49 -5.07 22.05
C ARG A 83 5.08 -6.53 22.24
N TYR A 84 3.80 -6.81 22.07
CA TYR A 84 3.21 -8.14 22.18
C TYR A 84 2.71 -8.59 20.82
N VAL A 85 2.93 -9.88 20.49
CA VAL A 85 2.48 -10.50 19.23
C VAL A 85 1.42 -11.54 19.58
N PRO A 86 0.13 -11.23 19.40
CA PRO A 86 -0.94 -12.19 19.64
C PRO A 86 -0.94 -13.27 18.56
N ARG A 87 -1.51 -14.43 18.87
CA ARG A 87 -1.62 -15.57 17.95
C ARG A 87 -2.90 -15.48 17.13
N LEU A 88 -2.84 -15.91 15.88
CA LEU A 88 -4.04 -16.07 15.07
C LEU A 88 -4.88 -17.21 15.63
N SER A 89 -6.18 -16.97 15.86
CA SER A 89 -7.11 -18.05 16.23
C SER A 89 -7.19 -19.09 15.10
N PRO A 90 -7.02 -20.37 15.40
CA PRO A 90 -6.97 -21.43 14.37
C PRO A 90 -8.30 -21.64 13.65
N SER A 91 -9.41 -21.28 14.27
CA SER A 91 -10.77 -21.45 13.70
C SER A 91 -11.77 -20.49 14.33
N ALA A 92 -12.90 -20.31 13.64
CA ALA A 92 -14.05 -19.58 14.18
C ALA A 92 -14.61 -20.21 15.44
N GLU A 93 -14.66 -21.58 15.50
CA GLU A 93 -15.13 -22.30 16.67
C GLU A 93 -14.24 -22.05 17.90
N HIS A 94 -12.92 -22.03 17.71
CA HIS A 94 -11.99 -21.68 18.78
C HIS A 94 -12.24 -20.25 19.27
N TRP A 95 -12.45 -19.31 18.34
CA TRP A 95 -12.76 -17.93 18.64
C TRP A 95 -14.06 -17.79 19.44
N ASP A 96 -15.11 -18.47 19.01
CA ASP A 96 -16.41 -18.44 19.69
C ASP A 96 -16.31 -19.03 21.11
N LYS A 97 -15.50 -20.06 21.33
CA LYS A 97 -15.22 -20.60 22.69
C LYS A 97 -14.49 -19.61 23.59
N LEU A 98 -13.53 -18.82 23.06
CA LEU A 98 -12.84 -17.78 23.81
C LEU A 98 -13.81 -16.70 24.27
N ASN A 99 -14.82 -16.37 23.47
CA ASN A 99 -15.81 -15.34 23.75
C ASN A 99 -16.92 -15.77 24.73
N LEU A 100 -16.95 -17.00 25.20
CA LEU A 100 -17.87 -17.42 26.25
C LEU A 100 -17.57 -16.78 27.60
N SER A 101 -16.37 -16.24 27.80
CA SER A 101 -15.96 -15.51 28.99
C SER A 101 -15.62 -14.07 28.65
N THR A 102 -16.18 -13.10 29.42
CA THR A 102 -15.80 -11.71 29.32
C THR A 102 -14.51 -11.46 30.11
N PHE A 103 -13.41 -11.40 29.41
CA PHE A 103 -12.11 -11.07 30.00
C PHE A 103 -11.51 -9.85 29.29
N THR A 104 -11.01 -8.89 30.08
CA THR A 104 -10.41 -7.67 29.55
C THR A 104 -8.94 -7.59 29.93
N SER A 105 -8.09 -7.24 28.97
CA SER A 105 -6.64 -7.03 29.17
C SER A 105 -6.10 -6.17 28.04
N ASP A 106 -5.07 -5.38 28.31
CA ASP A 106 -4.36 -4.61 27.29
C ASP A 106 -3.28 -5.43 26.55
N ILE A 107 -3.07 -6.68 27.01
CA ILE A 107 -2.17 -7.64 26.36
C ILE A 107 -3.03 -8.69 25.66
N PRO A 108 -3.26 -8.57 24.34
CA PRO A 108 -4.01 -9.56 23.60
C PRO A 108 -3.18 -10.84 23.42
N GLU A 109 -3.82 -11.99 23.62
CA GLU A 109 -3.22 -13.32 23.41
C GLU A 109 -3.57 -13.86 22.03
N TRP A 110 -4.80 -13.57 21.57
CA TRP A 110 -5.35 -14.07 20.33
C TRP A 110 -5.96 -12.95 19.49
N TYR A 111 -5.92 -13.14 18.19
CA TYR A 111 -6.69 -12.32 17.26
C TYR A 111 -7.42 -13.17 16.24
N PHE A 112 -8.47 -12.61 15.68
CA PHE A 112 -9.23 -13.21 14.60
C PHE A 112 -9.63 -12.13 13.60
N VAL A 113 -9.65 -12.46 12.32
CA VAL A 113 -10.07 -11.53 11.25
C VAL A 113 -11.39 -12.00 10.69
N ARG A 114 -12.43 -11.16 10.79
CA ARG A 114 -13.77 -11.47 10.29
C ARG A 114 -14.45 -10.21 9.76
N ALA A 115 -15.05 -10.32 8.57
CA ALA A 115 -15.86 -9.26 7.96
C ALA A 115 -15.18 -7.87 7.92
N GLY A 116 -13.88 -7.81 7.57
CA GLY A 116 -13.14 -6.56 7.51
C GLY A 116 -12.74 -5.97 8.87
N GLN A 117 -12.91 -6.73 9.94
CA GLN A 117 -12.54 -6.35 11.29
C GLN A 117 -11.46 -7.26 11.85
N LEU A 118 -10.59 -6.67 12.65
CA LEU A 118 -9.64 -7.34 13.50
C LEU A 118 -10.25 -7.44 14.89
N LEU A 119 -10.46 -8.67 15.35
CA LEU A 119 -11.00 -8.96 16.68
C LEU A 119 -9.83 -9.35 17.60
N LEU A 120 -9.77 -8.77 18.79
CA LEU A 120 -8.73 -9.03 19.80
C LEU A 120 -9.33 -9.78 21.01
N TRP A 121 -8.60 -10.75 21.51
CA TRP A 121 -8.93 -11.42 22.75
C TRP A 121 -7.69 -11.57 23.65
N PRO A 122 -7.76 -11.17 24.93
CA PRO A 122 -8.87 -10.50 25.63
C PRO A 122 -9.28 -9.16 25.03
N THR A 123 -10.50 -8.73 25.36
CA THR A 123 -11.00 -7.41 24.97
C THR A 123 -10.12 -6.32 25.58
N PRO A 124 -9.69 -5.29 24.83
CA PRO A 124 -8.88 -4.20 25.36
C PRO A 124 -9.50 -3.53 26.57
N ALA A 125 -8.76 -3.42 27.67
CA ALA A 125 -9.20 -2.74 28.89
C ALA A 125 -9.09 -1.21 28.74
N THR A 126 -8.09 -0.73 28.01
CA THR A 126 -7.74 0.69 27.87
C THR A 126 -7.89 1.17 26.42
N THR A 127 -8.30 2.43 26.24
CA THR A 127 -8.26 3.12 24.96
C THR A 127 -6.83 3.56 24.64
N GLY A 128 -6.42 3.44 23.36
CA GLY A 128 -5.15 4.00 22.89
C GLY A 128 -4.00 2.99 22.83
N ASN A 129 -4.25 1.69 23.04
CA ASN A 129 -3.24 0.67 22.69
C ASN A 129 -2.96 0.77 21.21
N THR A 130 -1.69 0.79 20.83
CA THR A 130 -1.29 0.90 19.42
C THR A 130 -1.15 -0.49 18.81
N ILE A 131 -1.91 -0.74 17.74
CA ILE A 131 -1.86 -1.98 16.95
C ILE A 131 -1.07 -1.71 15.68
N TYR A 132 -0.04 -2.49 15.44
CA TYR A 132 0.68 -2.54 14.17
C TYR A 132 0.17 -3.73 13.38
N ILE A 133 -0.32 -3.48 12.19
CA ILE A 133 -0.88 -4.48 11.28
C ILE A 133 0.04 -4.58 10.08
N THR A 134 0.78 -5.68 9.99
CA THR A 134 1.51 -6.04 8.75
C THR A 134 0.50 -6.68 7.82
N GLN A 135 0.27 -6.07 6.68
CA GLN A 135 -0.77 -6.46 5.75
C GLN A 135 -0.26 -6.52 4.31
N LYS A 136 -0.89 -7.36 3.51
CA LYS A 136 -0.85 -7.27 2.06
C LYS A 136 -1.86 -6.23 1.61
N CYS A 137 -1.41 -5.28 0.79
CA CYS A 137 -2.29 -4.25 0.26
C CYS A 137 -3.24 -4.81 -0.79
N LYS A 138 -4.48 -4.33 -0.75
CA LYS A 138 -5.48 -4.56 -1.78
C LYS A 138 -5.07 -3.81 -3.05
N VAL A 139 -5.06 -4.53 -4.16
CA VAL A 139 -4.82 -3.94 -5.47
C VAL A 139 -6.11 -3.27 -5.95
N ILE A 140 -6.12 -1.94 -5.94
CA ILE A 140 -7.27 -1.12 -6.33
C ILE A 140 -7.04 -0.63 -7.75
N ASP A 141 -8.09 -0.66 -8.59
CA ASP A 141 -8.02 -0.18 -9.95
C ASP A 141 -7.64 1.29 -10.01
N LEU A 142 -6.76 1.60 -10.94
CA LEU A 142 -6.36 2.97 -11.24
C LEU A 142 -7.50 3.64 -12.02
N SER A 143 -8.20 4.56 -11.40
CA SER A 143 -9.39 5.20 -11.97
C SER A 143 -9.51 6.68 -11.65
N ILE A 144 -8.77 7.16 -10.65
CA ILE A 144 -8.92 8.53 -10.15
C ILE A 144 -7.84 9.42 -10.75
N ALA A 145 -8.27 10.41 -11.51
CA ALA A 145 -7.39 11.43 -12.05
C ALA A 145 -6.73 12.26 -10.94
N ASP A 146 -5.61 12.88 -11.27
CA ASP A 146 -4.88 13.72 -10.34
C ASP A 146 -5.76 14.86 -9.82
N ILE A 147 -5.83 14.99 -8.50
CA ILE A 147 -6.57 16.06 -7.81
C ILE A 147 -5.59 17.18 -7.51
N THR A 148 -5.76 18.31 -8.18
CA THR A 148 -4.88 19.49 -8.04
C THR A 148 -5.57 20.66 -7.33
N THR A 149 -6.83 20.50 -6.95
CA THR A 149 -7.62 21.55 -6.28
C THR A 149 -7.43 21.59 -4.77
N THR A 150 -6.84 20.53 -4.19
CA THR A 150 -6.55 20.45 -2.76
C THR A 150 -5.26 21.21 -2.44
N THR A 151 -5.28 21.96 -1.36
CA THR A 151 -4.09 22.66 -0.84
C THR A 151 -3.74 22.14 0.54
N ILE A 152 -2.45 22.12 0.88
CA ILE A 152 -1.99 21.77 2.22
C ILE A 152 -2.13 23.01 3.11
N SER A 153 -2.93 22.89 4.16
CA SER A 153 -3.17 23.97 5.12
C SER A 153 -2.10 24.00 6.22
N ALA A 154 -1.67 22.83 6.70
CA ALA A 154 -0.58 22.76 7.68
C ALA A 154 0.12 21.39 7.65
N ILE A 155 1.45 21.42 7.75
CA ILE A 155 2.30 20.29 8.09
C ILE A 155 3.63 20.80 8.65
N ALA A 156 4.10 20.23 9.77
CA ALA A 156 5.40 20.53 10.33
C ALA A 156 6.49 19.65 9.70
N ASN A 157 7.71 20.17 9.59
CA ASN A 157 8.87 19.36 9.26
C ASN A 157 9.02 18.22 10.29
N GLY A 158 9.28 17.02 9.82
CA GLY A 158 9.38 15.83 10.66
C GLY A 158 8.04 15.23 11.10
N ALA A 159 6.89 15.86 10.80
CA ALA A 159 5.59 15.33 11.15
C ALA A 159 5.02 14.37 10.08
N THR A 160 4.17 13.45 10.52
CA THR A 160 3.36 12.61 9.63
C THR A 160 1.90 13.09 9.53
N ALA A 161 1.40 13.86 10.51
CA ALA A 161 0.07 14.44 10.47
C ALA A 161 0.02 15.65 9.54
N MET A 162 -0.90 15.64 8.58
CA MET A 162 -1.09 16.69 7.58
C MET A 162 -2.53 17.16 7.56
N THR A 163 -2.71 18.47 7.45
CA THR A 163 -4.01 19.08 7.23
C THR A 163 -4.09 19.67 5.83
N VAL A 164 -5.20 19.43 5.16
CA VAL A 164 -5.50 19.94 3.82
C VAL A 164 -6.79 20.75 3.80
N SER A 165 -7.05 21.49 2.72
CA SER A 165 -8.23 22.34 2.61
C SER A 165 -9.55 21.56 2.62
N ALA A 166 -9.65 20.50 1.82
CA ALA A 166 -10.82 19.62 1.74
C ALA A 166 -10.57 18.46 0.76
N GLY A 167 -11.55 17.55 0.64
CA GLY A 167 -11.63 16.59 -0.46
C GLY A 167 -10.99 15.23 -0.19
N LEU A 168 -10.47 14.98 1.02
CA LEU A 168 -10.00 13.66 1.38
C LEU A 168 -11.16 12.71 1.68
N THR A 169 -11.00 11.45 1.28
CA THR A 169 -11.90 10.35 1.65
C THR A 169 -11.09 9.18 2.19
N VAL A 170 -11.69 8.34 3.02
CA VAL A 170 -11.03 7.16 3.61
C VAL A 170 -10.44 6.23 2.54
N GLN A 171 -11.02 6.23 1.34
CA GLN A 171 -10.56 5.44 0.20
C GLN A 171 -9.23 5.93 -0.39
N MET A 172 -8.76 7.12 -0.01
CA MET A 172 -7.48 7.68 -0.44
C MET A 172 -6.30 7.20 0.43
N ALA A 173 -6.52 6.30 1.39
CA ALA A 173 -5.41 5.56 2.01
C ALA A 173 -4.66 4.76 0.93
N GLY A 174 -3.34 4.91 0.87
CA GLY A 174 -2.50 4.36 -0.21
C GLY A 174 -2.33 5.28 -1.42
N PHE A 175 -3.03 6.42 -1.50
CA PHE A 175 -2.76 7.46 -2.51
C PHE A 175 -1.51 8.24 -2.12
N TRP A 176 -1.02 9.02 -3.07
CA TRP A 176 0.18 9.84 -2.91
C TRP A 176 -0.17 11.32 -2.99
N ILE A 177 0.37 12.11 -2.07
CA ILE A 177 0.26 13.56 -2.08
C ILE A 177 1.63 14.18 -2.31
N ARG A 178 1.67 15.19 -3.15
CA ARG A 178 2.88 15.96 -3.45
C ARG A 178 2.62 17.43 -3.17
N PRO A 179 3.26 18.01 -2.15
CA PRO A 179 3.34 19.47 -2.02
C PRO A 179 4.06 20.06 -3.21
N THR A 180 3.50 21.07 -3.83
CA THR A 180 4.15 21.73 -4.99
C THR A 180 5.38 22.47 -4.52
N PHE A 181 6.52 22.23 -5.17
CA PHE A 181 7.73 22.99 -4.91
C PHE A 181 7.57 24.44 -5.37
N SER A 182 7.97 25.35 -4.51
CA SER A 182 8.10 26.77 -4.86
C SER A 182 9.19 27.41 -3.98
N THR A 183 9.78 28.46 -4.43
CA THR A 183 10.86 29.19 -3.72
C THR A 183 10.34 30.21 -2.73
N THR A 184 9.02 30.44 -2.64
CA THR A 184 8.40 31.40 -1.70
C THR A 184 8.04 30.69 -0.38
N ALA A 185 7.82 31.45 0.70
CA ALA A 185 7.42 30.92 2.00
C ALA A 185 6.15 30.06 1.90
N ASN A 186 6.05 29.04 2.76
CA ASN A 186 4.95 28.04 2.78
C ASN A 186 4.88 27.13 1.54
N THR A 187 6.02 26.69 1.05
CA THR A 187 6.11 25.88 -0.16
C THR A 187 6.56 24.47 0.14
N GLY A 188 6.00 23.52 -0.60
CA GLY A 188 6.36 22.14 -0.51
C GLY A 188 7.77 21.84 -1.04
N ASP A 189 8.27 20.66 -0.74
CA ASP A 189 9.55 20.12 -1.21
C ASP A 189 9.47 19.45 -2.59
N GLY A 190 8.25 19.34 -3.16
CA GLY A 190 8.01 18.66 -4.44
C GLY A 190 8.10 17.14 -4.39
N MET A 191 8.26 16.55 -3.21
CA MET A 191 8.37 15.11 -3.03
C MET A 191 7.00 14.43 -2.87
N TRP A 192 6.92 13.16 -3.24
CA TRP A 192 5.72 12.35 -3.07
C TRP A 192 5.71 11.67 -1.71
N TYR A 193 4.56 11.73 -1.02
CA TYR A 193 4.29 11.11 0.27
C TYR A 193 3.07 10.20 0.17
N GLU A 194 3.20 8.95 0.59
CA GLU A 194 2.07 8.01 0.66
C GLU A 194 1.18 8.36 1.85
N ILE A 195 -0.12 8.43 1.63
CA ILE A 195 -1.15 8.64 2.67
C ILE A 195 -1.38 7.29 3.36
N SER A 196 -1.07 7.22 4.66
CA SER A 196 -1.26 6.00 5.46
C SER A 196 -2.69 5.84 5.93
N ALA A 197 -3.35 6.95 6.27
CA ALA A 197 -4.73 6.97 6.75
C ALA A 197 -5.35 8.34 6.52
N VAL A 198 -6.66 8.36 6.35
CA VAL A 198 -7.48 9.58 6.30
C VAL A 198 -8.41 9.56 7.50
N SER A 199 -8.31 10.57 8.37
CA SER A 199 -9.13 10.69 9.59
C SER A 199 -10.35 11.57 9.38
N SER A 200 -10.30 12.51 8.45
CA SER A 200 -11.43 13.38 8.07
C SER A 200 -11.24 13.93 6.66
N ALA A 201 -12.23 14.65 6.15
CA ALA A 201 -12.14 15.32 4.85
C ALA A 201 -10.97 16.32 4.73
N THR A 202 -10.38 16.73 5.84
CA THR A 202 -9.32 17.73 5.92
C THR A 202 -8.04 17.24 6.61
N ALA A 203 -7.99 15.99 7.09
CA ALA A 203 -6.85 15.50 7.85
C ALA A 203 -6.45 14.09 7.42
N CYS A 204 -5.15 13.91 7.20
CA CYS A 204 -4.56 12.61 6.90
C CYS A 204 -3.22 12.42 7.63
N ALA A 205 -2.77 11.17 7.66
CA ALA A 205 -1.45 10.80 8.12
C ALA A 205 -0.63 10.28 6.94
N LEU A 206 0.66 10.57 6.94
CA LEU A 206 1.63 10.10 5.95
C LEU A 206 2.33 8.83 6.46
N VAL A 207 2.78 7.97 5.55
CA VAL A 207 3.62 6.81 5.88
C VAL A 207 5.00 7.28 6.35
N ARG A 208 5.54 8.32 5.72
CA ARG A 208 6.86 8.89 6.01
C ARG A 208 6.72 10.33 6.49
N ALA A 209 7.56 10.70 7.47
CA ALA A 209 7.63 12.07 7.95
C ALA A 209 7.93 13.05 6.81
N TYR A 210 7.29 14.21 6.84
CA TYR A 210 7.49 15.28 5.88
C TYR A 210 8.89 15.90 6.03
N GLY A 211 9.64 15.92 4.94
CA GLY A 211 11.02 16.40 4.92
C GLY A 211 11.21 17.87 4.50
N GLY A 212 10.15 18.53 4.03
CA GLY A 212 10.21 19.91 3.57
C GLY A 212 10.12 20.94 4.69
N THR A 213 10.12 22.21 4.33
CA THR A 213 9.89 23.31 5.30
C THR A 213 8.48 23.24 5.87
N THR A 214 8.35 23.56 7.17
CA THR A 214 7.05 23.63 7.83
C THR A 214 6.10 24.55 7.07
N ILE A 215 4.94 24.02 6.69
CA ILE A 215 3.83 24.80 6.13
C ILE A 215 2.90 25.12 7.31
N ALA A 216 2.88 26.35 7.75
CA ALA A 216 2.05 26.83 8.86
C ALA A 216 0.97 27.77 8.33
N ALA A 217 -0.30 27.52 8.67
CA ALA A 217 -1.43 28.40 8.38
C ALA A 217 -1.43 29.05 7.00
N GLY A 218 -1.20 28.25 5.97
CA GLY A 218 -1.14 28.71 4.58
C GLY A 218 -1.86 27.75 3.64
N SER A 219 -1.80 28.04 2.37
CA SER A 219 -2.29 27.15 1.33
C SER A 219 -1.14 26.86 0.37
N ALA A 220 -0.40 25.78 0.62
CA ALA A 220 0.52 25.26 -0.38
C ALA A 220 -0.23 24.40 -1.39
N ALA A 221 -0.09 24.70 -2.67
CA ALA A 221 -0.67 23.86 -3.72
C ALA A 221 -0.17 22.44 -3.60
N SER A 222 -1.05 21.47 -3.85
CA SER A 222 -0.66 20.06 -3.82
C SER A 222 -1.34 19.27 -4.93
N THR A 223 -0.79 18.10 -5.21
CA THR A 223 -1.38 17.15 -6.12
C THR A 223 -1.59 15.84 -5.36
N ILE A 224 -2.82 15.33 -5.33
CA ILE A 224 -3.12 13.99 -4.82
C ILE A 224 -3.31 13.08 -6.03
N SER A 225 -2.61 11.95 -6.04
CA SER A 225 -2.60 11.05 -7.19
C SER A 225 -2.74 9.60 -6.77
N GLN A 226 -3.46 8.84 -7.57
CA GLN A 226 -3.45 7.39 -7.49
C GLN A 226 -2.27 6.84 -8.30
N MET A 227 -1.46 5.99 -7.68
CA MET A 227 -0.29 5.37 -8.30
C MET A 227 -0.36 3.86 -8.20
N PRO A 228 0.22 3.13 -9.18
CA PRO A 228 0.41 1.69 -9.03
C PRO A 228 1.24 1.36 -7.78
N LEU A 229 0.91 0.28 -7.11
CA LEU A 229 1.71 -0.26 -6.00
C LEU A 229 3.06 -0.84 -6.45
N LEU A 230 3.27 -0.96 -7.77
CA LEU A 230 4.53 -1.40 -8.36
C LEU A 230 5.68 -0.46 -7.97
N PRO A 231 6.93 -0.94 -7.92
CA PRO A 231 8.09 -0.06 -7.78
C PRO A 231 8.15 0.95 -8.92
N GLU A 232 8.60 2.17 -8.64
CA GLU A 232 8.56 3.31 -9.56
C GLU A 232 9.10 3.02 -10.96
N ALA A 233 10.21 2.28 -11.06
CA ALA A 233 10.83 1.92 -12.33
C ALA A 233 9.92 1.07 -13.24
N PHE A 234 8.90 0.44 -12.66
CA PHE A 234 8.03 -0.53 -13.34
C PHE A 234 6.58 -0.05 -13.51
N HIS A 235 6.29 1.21 -13.23
CA HIS A 235 4.94 1.78 -13.37
C HIS A 235 4.40 1.69 -14.81
N GLU A 236 5.28 1.63 -15.82
CA GLU A 236 4.89 1.59 -17.24
C GLU A 236 4.56 0.18 -17.77
N ILE A 237 4.88 -0.87 -17.03
CA ILE A 237 4.67 -2.24 -17.50
C ILE A 237 3.22 -2.47 -17.95
N PRO A 238 2.18 -2.11 -17.16
CA PRO A 238 0.80 -2.31 -17.58
C PRO A 238 0.44 -1.54 -18.86
N VAL A 239 1.03 -0.35 -19.04
CA VAL A 239 0.80 0.48 -20.25
C VAL A 239 1.38 -0.18 -21.48
N LYS A 240 2.61 -0.73 -21.41
CA LYS A 240 3.25 -1.44 -22.53
C LYS A 240 2.41 -2.61 -23.03
N ARG A 241 1.82 -3.37 -22.11
CA ARG A 241 0.87 -4.43 -22.46
C ARG A 241 -0.38 -3.90 -23.13
N ALA A 242 -0.97 -2.82 -22.63
CA ALA A 242 -2.16 -2.20 -23.22
C ALA A 242 -1.88 -1.71 -24.64
N VAL A 243 -0.72 -1.07 -24.86
CA VAL A 243 -0.30 -0.60 -26.19
C VAL A 243 -0.07 -1.77 -27.14
N SER A 244 0.54 -2.85 -26.69
CA SER A 244 0.72 -4.07 -27.51
C SER A 244 -0.63 -4.64 -27.97
N GLN A 245 -1.61 -4.75 -27.07
CA GLN A 245 -2.95 -5.23 -27.41
C GLN A 245 -3.68 -4.30 -28.37
N TYR A 246 -3.55 -2.99 -28.18
CA TYR A 246 -4.13 -2.00 -29.10
C TYR A 246 -3.61 -2.20 -30.53
N TRP A 247 -2.28 -2.24 -30.72
CA TRP A 247 -1.70 -2.40 -32.05
C TRP A 247 -2.03 -3.76 -32.67
N ALA A 248 -2.14 -4.82 -31.86
CA ALA A 248 -2.61 -6.12 -32.33
C ALA A 248 -4.05 -6.05 -32.88
N GLN A 249 -4.95 -5.33 -32.21
CA GLN A 249 -6.32 -5.12 -32.66
C GLN A 249 -6.41 -4.28 -33.94
N GLN A 250 -5.47 -3.34 -34.16
CA GLN A 250 -5.37 -2.54 -35.38
C GLN A 250 -4.74 -3.31 -36.55
N GLY A 251 -4.32 -4.57 -36.35
CA GLY A 251 -3.63 -5.35 -37.38
C GLY A 251 -2.13 -5.00 -37.55
N GLU A 252 -1.60 -4.10 -36.74
CA GLU A 252 -0.20 -3.67 -36.75
C GLU A 252 0.70 -4.63 -35.95
N GLY A 253 0.79 -5.88 -36.39
CA GLY A 253 1.47 -6.97 -35.66
C GLY A 253 2.92 -6.67 -35.33
N ALA A 254 3.68 -6.02 -36.22
CA ALA A 254 5.08 -5.67 -35.98
C ALA A 254 5.24 -4.70 -34.80
N ARG A 255 4.37 -3.68 -34.69
CA ARG A 255 4.35 -2.75 -33.55
C ARG A 255 3.91 -3.44 -32.28
N ALA A 256 2.88 -4.29 -32.34
CA ALA A 256 2.41 -5.06 -31.22
C ALA A 256 3.54 -5.92 -30.61
N LEU A 257 4.34 -6.61 -31.43
CA LEU A 257 5.45 -7.44 -30.98
C LEU A 257 6.56 -6.65 -30.29
N ILE A 258 6.84 -5.41 -30.72
CA ILE A 258 7.83 -4.55 -30.05
C ILE A 258 7.42 -4.29 -28.62
N TYR A 259 6.17 -3.84 -28.39
CA TYR A 259 5.67 -3.53 -27.04
C TYR A 259 5.49 -4.78 -26.19
N GLU A 260 5.11 -5.90 -26.79
CA GLU A 260 5.00 -7.19 -26.08
C GLU A 260 6.37 -7.66 -25.58
N ARG A 261 7.43 -7.49 -26.38
CA ARG A 261 8.79 -7.80 -25.96
C ARG A 261 9.23 -6.90 -24.82
N GLN A 262 9.02 -5.57 -24.92
CA GLN A 262 9.35 -4.63 -23.86
C GLN A 262 8.59 -4.96 -22.56
N TYR A 263 7.30 -5.30 -22.66
CA TYR A 263 6.51 -5.75 -21.51
C TYR A 263 7.14 -6.98 -20.84
N LYS A 264 7.49 -8.00 -21.61
CA LYS A 264 8.09 -9.24 -21.09
C LYS A 264 9.46 -9.00 -20.45
N ASP A 265 10.29 -8.19 -21.09
CA ASP A 265 11.63 -7.86 -20.59
C ASP A 265 11.54 -7.10 -19.25
N ASP A 266 10.67 -6.10 -19.14
CA ASP A 266 10.46 -5.36 -17.90
C ASP A 266 9.85 -6.26 -16.81
N LEU A 267 8.92 -7.14 -17.18
CA LEU A 267 8.32 -8.08 -16.22
C LEU A 267 9.37 -9.06 -15.67
N LEU A 268 10.27 -9.57 -16.52
CA LEU A 268 11.37 -10.41 -16.07
C LEU A 268 12.33 -9.65 -15.15
N GLN A 269 12.62 -8.39 -15.45
CA GLN A 269 13.42 -7.54 -14.55
C GLN A 269 12.72 -7.31 -13.21
N LEU A 270 11.40 -7.04 -13.20
CA LEU A 270 10.61 -6.92 -11.97
C LEU A 270 10.71 -8.21 -11.14
N ILE A 271 10.53 -9.37 -11.79
CA ILE A 271 10.64 -10.67 -11.13
C ILE A 271 12.04 -10.86 -10.54
N LYS A 272 13.10 -10.57 -11.30
CA LYS A 272 14.49 -10.70 -10.87
C LYS A 272 14.81 -9.81 -9.67
N ASN A 273 14.35 -8.56 -9.70
CA ASN A 273 14.70 -7.56 -8.69
C ASN A 273 13.88 -7.66 -7.41
N TRP A 274 12.64 -8.18 -7.50
CA TRP A 274 11.67 -8.17 -6.39
C TRP A 274 11.16 -9.56 -6.01
N SER A 275 11.73 -10.63 -6.55
CA SER A 275 11.50 -11.95 -6.00
C SER A 275 12.18 -12.04 -4.64
N ALA A 276 11.45 -12.46 -3.62
CA ALA A 276 12.09 -12.86 -2.37
C ALA A 276 13.13 -13.95 -2.69
N PRO A 277 14.33 -13.89 -2.11
CA PRO A 277 15.29 -14.95 -2.28
C PRO A 277 14.64 -16.27 -1.85
N THR A 278 14.71 -17.28 -2.71
CA THR A 278 14.13 -18.63 -2.47
C THR A 278 14.81 -19.40 -1.35
N THR A 279 15.84 -18.85 -0.75
CA THR A 279 16.46 -19.37 0.46
C THR A 279 15.64 -18.95 1.67
N SER A 280 14.65 -19.76 2.06
CA SER A 280 14.21 -19.78 3.45
C SER A 280 15.41 -20.22 4.28
N MET A 281 16.14 -19.29 4.88
CA MET A 281 16.94 -19.63 6.04
C MET A 281 15.93 -20.03 7.12
N VAL A 282 15.70 -21.33 7.26
CA VAL A 282 15.12 -21.86 8.48
C VAL A 282 16.20 -21.65 9.53
N ILE A 283 16.13 -20.52 10.23
CA ILE A 283 16.87 -20.36 11.47
C ILE A 283 16.12 -21.26 12.46
N ASP A 284 16.56 -22.49 12.56
CA ASP A 284 16.16 -23.38 13.65
C ASP A 284 16.78 -22.82 14.94
N SER A 285 16.01 -21.95 15.62
CA SER A 285 16.40 -21.33 16.89
C SER A 285 16.20 -22.29 18.05
N GLY A 286 16.65 -23.54 17.93
CA GLY A 286 16.36 -24.52 18.96
C GLY A 286 17.27 -25.72 19.10
N ARG A 287 18.41 -25.80 18.43
CA ARG A 287 19.41 -26.81 18.74
C ARG A 287 20.83 -26.32 18.47
N ASP A 288 21.62 -26.25 19.52
CA ASP A 288 23.06 -26.27 19.47
C ASP A 288 23.54 -27.60 18.87
N ASP A 289 23.62 -27.67 17.55
CA ASP A 289 24.40 -28.68 16.88
C ASP A 289 25.08 -28.03 15.66
N ASN A 290 26.40 -27.83 15.82
CA ASN A 290 27.35 -27.50 14.78
C ASN A 290 27.31 -28.55 13.66
N ILE A 291 26.31 -28.51 12.79
CA ILE A 291 26.33 -29.26 11.54
C ILE A 291 26.30 -28.26 10.38
N ILE A 292 27.50 -27.86 9.98
CA ILE A 292 27.74 -27.29 8.68
C ILE A 292 27.38 -28.39 7.66
N ASN A 293 26.25 -28.25 6.98
CA ASN A 293 25.88 -29.17 5.91
C ASN A 293 26.74 -28.85 4.68
N PRO A 294 27.70 -29.71 4.28
CA PRO A 294 28.65 -29.45 3.19
C PRO A 294 28.02 -29.58 1.80
N ASN A 295 26.69 -29.79 1.68
CA ASN A 295 26.01 -30.03 0.41
C ASN A 295 25.15 -28.86 -0.06
N LEU A 296 25.43 -27.62 0.39
CA LEU A 296 24.74 -26.46 -0.15
C LEU A 296 25.29 -26.10 -1.54
N THR A 297 24.75 -26.67 -2.58
CA THR A 297 25.05 -26.26 -3.96
C THR A 297 24.25 -24.99 -4.24
N ILE A 298 24.94 -23.86 -4.29
CA ILE A 298 24.38 -22.59 -4.75
C ILE A 298 24.32 -22.65 -6.27
N ASN A 299 23.13 -22.86 -6.83
CA ASN A 299 22.90 -22.61 -8.25
C ASN A 299 22.65 -21.11 -8.42
N ILE A 300 23.63 -20.42 -9.03
CA ILE A 300 23.56 -19.02 -9.46
C ILE A 300 22.74 -18.93 -10.75
#